data_0b9307f494946c8cf6ec1634d0539344
#
_entry.id   0b9307f494946c8cf6ec1634d0539344
#
_cell.length_a   1.000
_cell.length_b   1.000
_cell.length_c   1.000
_cell.angle_alpha   90.00
_cell.angle_beta   90.00
_cell.angle_gamma   90.00
#
_symmetry.space_group_name_H-M   'P 1'
#
loop_
_entity.id
_entity.type
_entity.pdbx_description
1 polymer ?
#
loop_
_entity_poly.entity_id
_entity_poly.type
_entity_poly.pdbx_seq_one_letter_code
_entity_poly.pdbx_strand_id
1 'polypeptide(L)'
;ITLHGSVSNASGTLWTITSGTGTIAVPTDLITTYAPTAADITAGTVSFLITTTGNNGCPAVTSTVTHTLTPAPTLNQGPDVTICGDSAYVQLNATFTVASGVIWSSNGSGTFTPNAVAANAKYFPSAADISSGSVILTATTTGNGTCNPVIKTLTITITPVIKLVVPSSKNVCENNSIVNLTASTTSPVIWTTSGTGTFSNATSTNTTYSPSSTDIASGLVTLTNKTTDNTGCKTQSGIVQVTIAPTPIVDPGFPQTVCSTISSITLNGDVQHAAGGTWTSNGTGSFANASSPITTYNPSIADTTAGSVIFTLTSTGNGSCTPVSKNVTVTFKKIAKVNAGPDQTICGDSAFVQLAGSVFNAGGGVWSLIGTGAFYPSTIDLNAVYTPSKADKTSGSVIVTLTSTSNAECPAVSDEMIITITKAPTVTVSSDKTVCANNAVV
;
A
#
# COMPACT_ATOMS: atom_id res chain seq x y z
N ILE A 1 42.03 20.29 67.90
CA ILE A 1 43.10 19.41 68.45
C ILE A 1 43.03 19.43 69.96
N THR A 2 42.98 18.27 70.57
CA THR A 2 43.05 18.21 72.04
C THR A 2 44.51 18.07 72.46
N LEU A 3 44.98 18.97 73.31
CA LEU A 3 46.31 18.94 73.91
C LEU A 3 46.18 18.26 75.27
N HIS A 4 47.04 17.30 75.54
CA HIS A 4 47.08 16.59 76.82
C HIS A 4 48.47 16.82 77.49
N GLY A 5 48.48 17.47 78.59
CA GLY A 5 49.68 17.65 79.45
C GLY A 5 49.58 16.88 80.72
N SER A 6 50.72 16.54 81.28
CA SER A 6 50.84 16.04 82.66
C SER A 6 51.98 16.77 83.35
N VAL A 7 51.80 17.07 84.62
CA VAL A 7 52.80 17.78 85.42
C VAL A 7 52.90 17.11 86.82
N SER A 8 54.05 17.06 87.31
CA SER A 8 54.33 16.62 88.72
C SER A 8 55.22 17.66 89.44
N ASN A 9 55.02 17.84 90.70
CA ASN A 9 55.78 18.78 91.55
C ASN A 9 55.73 20.27 91.16
N ALA A 10 54.65 20.65 90.36
CA ALA A 10 54.31 22.05 90.04
C ALA A 10 52.81 22.24 90.23
N SER A 11 52.35 23.47 90.49
CA SER A 11 50.95 23.76 90.81
C SER A 11 50.15 24.19 89.55
N GLY A 12 50.80 24.39 88.41
CA GLY A 12 50.12 24.82 87.19
C GLY A 12 50.97 24.57 85.94
N THR A 13 50.36 24.86 84.78
CA THR A 13 51.00 24.79 83.48
C THR A 13 50.60 25.97 82.65
N LEU A 14 51.36 26.20 81.55
CA LEU A 14 51.05 27.17 80.52
C LEU A 14 51.41 26.57 79.16
N TRP A 15 50.42 26.45 78.30
CA TRP A 15 50.63 26.09 76.92
C TRP A 15 50.88 27.33 76.04
N THR A 16 51.92 27.28 75.23
CA THR A 16 52.23 28.32 74.24
C THR A 16 52.36 27.75 72.88
N ILE A 17 51.98 28.50 71.83
CA ILE A 17 52.15 28.11 70.47
C ILE A 17 53.57 28.43 69.99
N THR A 18 54.34 27.48 69.55
CA THR A 18 55.69 27.71 68.99
C THR A 18 55.72 27.72 67.47
N SER A 19 54.74 27.05 66.86
CA SER A 19 54.48 27.11 65.42
C SER A 19 52.99 26.91 65.22
N GLY A 20 52.32 27.91 64.58
CA GLY A 20 50.89 27.94 64.33
C GLY A 20 50.31 29.31 64.55
N THR A 21 49.11 29.57 63.97
CA THR A 21 48.42 30.85 63.96
C THR A 21 47.01 30.76 64.53
N GLY A 22 46.63 29.57 65.06
CA GLY A 22 45.35 29.35 65.74
C GLY A 22 45.30 29.76 67.15
N THR A 23 44.32 29.33 67.97
CA THR A 23 44.09 29.71 69.34
C THR A 23 43.97 28.50 70.26
N ILE A 24 44.56 28.59 71.45
CA ILE A 24 44.36 27.64 72.53
C ILE A 24 43.17 28.14 73.37
N ALA A 25 42.21 27.28 73.68
CA ALA A 25 40.98 27.67 74.36
C ALA A 25 41.26 28.11 75.79
N VAL A 26 41.99 27.32 76.60
CA VAL A 26 42.41 27.66 77.98
C VAL A 26 43.88 27.26 78.11
N PRO A 27 44.84 28.18 77.97
CA PRO A 27 46.29 27.83 77.94
C PRO A 27 46.84 27.31 79.29
N THR A 28 46.13 27.54 80.39
CA THR A 28 46.53 27.10 81.71
C THR A 28 46.06 25.72 82.13
N ASP A 29 45.14 25.11 81.34
CA ASP A 29 44.64 23.78 81.67
C ASP A 29 45.52 22.67 81.10
N LEU A 30 45.67 21.58 81.86
CA LEU A 30 46.43 20.40 81.46
C LEU A 30 45.86 19.72 80.19
N ILE A 31 44.54 19.75 80.14
CA ILE A 31 43.82 19.27 78.94
C ILE A 31 43.07 20.47 78.34
N THR A 32 43.43 20.84 77.16
CA THR A 32 42.82 21.97 76.44
C THR A 32 42.67 21.66 74.94
N THR A 33 42.02 22.56 74.20
CA THR A 33 41.86 22.41 72.77
C THR A 33 42.54 23.55 72.02
N TYR A 34 43.05 23.21 70.85
CA TYR A 34 43.56 24.16 69.88
C TYR A 34 42.67 24.18 68.67
N ALA A 35 42.27 25.37 68.25
CA ALA A 35 41.54 25.60 67.00
C ALA A 35 42.50 26.06 65.89
N PRO A 36 42.86 25.19 64.92
CA PRO A 36 43.78 25.57 63.87
C PRO A 36 43.11 26.51 62.84
N THR A 37 43.92 27.40 62.26
CA THR A 37 43.51 28.27 61.15
C THR A 37 43.73 27.55 59.79
N ALA A 38 43.23 28.14 58.69
CA ALA A 38 43.51 27.68 57.33
C ALA A 38 45.02 27.71 56.98
N ALA A 39 45.77 28.69 57.55
CA ALA A 39 47.23 28.80 57.43
C ALA A 39 47.96 27.62 58.09
N ASP A 40 47.50 27.17 59.25
CA ASP A 40 48.03 26.02 59.98
C ASP A 40 47.79 24.71 59.16
N ILE A 41 46.59 24.57 58.62
CA ILE A 41 46.23 23.43 57.74
C ILE A 41 47.12 23.42 56.52
N THR A 42 47.41 24.59 55.95
CA THR A 42 48.29 24.69 54.74
C THR A 42 49.76 24.40 55.10
N ALA A 43 50.21 24.84 56.29
CA ALA A 43 51.55 24.58 56.79
C ALA A 43 51.76 23.10 57.16
N GLY A 44 50.69 22.34 57.44
CA GLY A 44 50.70 20.90 57.68
C GLY A 44 51.21 20.48 59.05
N THR A 45 51.67 21.41 59.88
CA THR A 45 52.14 21.13 61.27
C THR A 45 51.88 22.32 62.21
N VAL A 46 51.62 22.03 63.48
CA VAL A 46 51.55 23.00 64.58
C VAL A 46 52.31 22.45 65.76
N SER A 47 53.03 23.31 66.46
CA SER A 47 53.86 22.92 67.63
C SER A 47 53.52 23.74 68.82
N PHE A 48 53.53 23.08 69.95
CA PHE A 48 53.20 23.65 71.26
C PHE A 48 54.29 23.35 72.22
N LEU A 49 54.50 24.28 73.15
CA LEU A 49 55.35 24.16 74.33
C LEU A 49 54.47 24.19 75.54
N ILE A 50 54.56 23.20 76.40
CA ILE A 50 54.00 23.20 77.72
C ILE A 50 55.08 23.60 78.71
N THR A 51 54.82 24.58 79.62
CA THR A 51 55.76 25.07 80.65
C THR A 51 55.13 24.87 82.00
N THR A 52 55.88 24.35 82.97
CA THR A 52 55.40 24.29 84.38
C THR A 52 55.39 25.64 85.01
N THR A 53 54.35 25.92 85.84
CA THR A 53 54.18 27.19 86.60
C THR A 53 53.94 26.85 88.04
N GLY A 54 54.30 27.80 89.01
CA GLY A 54 54.15 27.55 90.46
C GLY A 54 55.09 26.47 90.96
N ASN A 55 56.35 26.52 90.57
CA ASN A 55 57.36 25.50 90.76
C ASN A 55 58.06 25.57 92.16
N ASN A 56 57.56 26.36 93.11
CA ASN A 56 58.10 26.46 94.45
C ASN A 56 59.62 26.76 94.53
N GLY A 57 60.12 27.66 93.70
CA GLY A 57 61.49 28.07 93.61
C GLY A 57 62.41 27.26 92.68
N CYS A 58 61.89 26.19 92.06
CA CYS A 58 62.60 25.46 91.05
C CYS A 58 62.50 26.11 89.66
N PRO A 59 63.47 25.90 88.73
CA PRO A 59 63.35 26.37 87.36
C PRO A 59 62.15 25.76 86.69
N ALA A 60 61.53 26.50 85.73
CA ALA A 60 60.43 26.00 84.87
C ALA A 60 60.98 24.87 83.93
N VAL A 61 60.18 23.84 83.80
CA VAL A 61 60.48 22.75 82.89
C VAL A 61 59.51 22.83 81.67
N THR A 62 60.03 22.59 80.52
CA THR A 62 59.27 22.66 79.28
C THR A 62 59.30 21.33 78.50
N SER A 63 58.22 21.08 77.78
CA SER A 63 58.16 19.98 76.85
C SER A 63 57.42 20.42 75.57
N THR A 64 57.81 19.91 74.43
CA THR A 64 57.21 20.24 73.11
C THR A 64 56.42 19.10 72.56
N VAL A 65 55.30 19.43 71.87
CA VAL A 65 54.58 18.46 71.09
C VAL A 65 54.21 19.07 69.69
N THR A 66 54.38 18.26 68.65
CA THR A 66 54.04 18.69 67.33
C THR A 66 52.89 17.81 66.77
N HIS A 67 51.84 18.46 66.26
CA HIS A 67 50.76 17.75 65.62
C HIS A 67 50.83 18.01 64.11
N THR A 68 50.68 16.93 63.30
CA THR A 68 50.54 17.01 61.83
C THR A 68 49.08 17.27 61.50
N LEU A 69 48.84 18.22 60.61
CA LEU A 69 47.53 18.59 60.13
C LEU A 69 47.43 18.12 58.63
N THR A 70 46.57 17.22 58.39
CA THR A 70 46.26 16.82 56.99
C THR A 70 45.03 17.59 56.48
N PRO A 71 45.12 18.32 55.38
CA PRO A 71 43.94 18.95 54.77
C PRO A 71 42.81 17.94 54.55
N ALA A 72 41.56 18.39 54.64
CA ALA A 72 40.42 17.53 54.32
C ALA A 72 40.47 17.05 52.84
N PRO A 73 40.17 15.80 52.55
CA PRO A 73 40.09 15.33 51.18
C PRO A 73 39.01 16.08 50.40
N THR A 74 39.25 16.24 49.12
CA THR A 74 38.24 16.74 48.19
C THR A 74 37.90 15.65 47.17
N LEU A 75 36.70 15.69 46.63
CA LEU A 75 36.22 14.76 45.62
C LEU A 75 35.33 15.50 44.61
N ASN A 76 35.66 15.31 43.33
CA ASN A 76 34.80 15.66 42.22
C ASN A 76 34.47 14.38 41.46
N GLN A 77 33.22 13.96 41.47
CA GLN A 77 32.72 12.74 40.85
C GLN A 77 32.35 12.92 39.37
N GLY A 78 32.39 14.12 38.84
CA GLY A 78 31.87 14.52 37.52
C GLY A 78 30.39 14.94 37.55
N PRO A 79 29.86 15.44 36.43
CA PRO A 79 28.46 15.87 36.32
C PRO A 79 27.52 14.68 36.15
N ASP A 80 26.21 14.91 36.39
CA ASP A 80 25.16 14.00 36.01
C ASP A 80 25.16 13.74 34.47
N VAL A 81 24.79 12.55 34.06
CA VAL A 81 24.90 12.10 32.67
C VAL A 81 23.57 11.53 32.20
N THR A 82 23.16 11.89 30.98
CA THR A 82 22.02 11.25 30.31
C THR A 82 22.55 10.38 29.16
N ILE A 83 22.14 9.11 29.13
CA ILE A 83 22.50 8.15 28.09
C ILE A 83 21.27 7.47 27.51
N CYS A 84 21.44 6.84 26.35
CA CYS A 84 20.43 5.94 25.78
C CYS A 84 20.56 4.53 26.37
N GLY A 85 19.47 3.80 26.48
CA GLY A 85 19.44 2.43 26.96
C GLY A 85 20.23 1.43 26.09
N ASP A 86 20.64 1.81 24.87
CA ASP A 86 21.56 1.04 24.02
C ASP A 86 23.03 1.50 24.15
N SER A 87 23.32 2.47 25.02
CA SER A 87 24.70 2.88 25.31
C SER A 87 25.43 1.79 26.04
N ALA A 88 26.61 1.43 25.57
CA ALA A 88 27.36 0.30 26.12
C ALA A 88 27.84 0.56 27.54
N TYR A 89 28.23 1.79 27.88
CA TYR A 89 28.75 2.16 29.20
C TYR A 89 28.74 3.67 29.41
N VAL A 90 28.92 4.10 30.66
CA VAL A 90 29.23 5.49 31.06
C VAL A 90 30.67 5.55 31.50
N GLN A 91 31.47 6.46 30.94
CA GLN A 91 32.82 6.73 31.37
C GLN A 91 32.79 7.62 32.66
N LEU A 92 33.37 7.13 33.74
CA LEU A 92 33.55 7.88 35.00
C LEU A 92 34.93 8.51 35.02
N ASN A 93 35.05 9.69 35.64
CA ASN A 93 36.32 10.41 35.80
C ASN A 93 36.28 11.17 37.15
N ALA A 94 36.50 10.45 38.24
CA ALA A 94 36.64 11.08 39.53
C ALA A 94 38.03 11.70 39.73
N THR A 95 38.06 12.91 40.28
CA THR A 95 39.31 13.54 40.72
C THR A 95 39.25 13.84 42.22
N PHE A 96 40.34 13.68 42.90
CA PHE A 96 40.40 13.87 44.37
C PHE A 96 41.78 14.39 44.81
N THR A 97 41.82 15.01 45.97
CA THR A 97 43.07 15.46 46.61
C THR A 97 43.15 14.90 48.00
N VAL A 98 44.36 14.74 48.53
CA VAL A 98 44.67 14.23 49.90
C VAL A 98 44.34 12.73 50.08
N ALA A 99 43.26 12.26 49.50
CA ALA A 99 42.93 10.87 49.46
C ALA A 99 43.89 10.09 48.50
N SER A 100 44.13 8.82 48.71
CA SER A 100 44.94 7.96 47.82
C SER A 100 44.11 7.22 46.79
N GLY A 101 42.78 7.24 46.87
CA GLY A 101 41.91 6.54 45.96
C GLY A 101 40.44 6.94 46.12
N VAL A 102 39.59 6.31 45.31
CA VAL A 102 38.13 6.41 45.35
C VAL A 102 37.53 5.01 45.17
N ILE A 103 36.39 4.78 45.74
CA ILE A 103 35.56 3.60 45.49
C ILE A 103 34.20 4.03 45.02
N TRP A 104 33.74 3.42 43.94
CA TRP A 104 32.40 3.58 43.39
C TRP A 104 31.45 2.49 43.90
N SER A 105 30.23 2.87 44.17
CA SER A 105 29.11 1.96 44.42
C SER A 105 27.90 2.41 43.61
N SER A 106 26.92 1.54 43.45
CA SER A 106 25.71 1.79 42.70
C SER A 106 24.49 1.37 43.51
N ASN A 107 23.39 2.10 43.39
CA ASN A 107 22.08 1.64 43.87
C ASN A 107 21.39 0.67 42.89
N GLY A 108 21.94 0.50 41.69
CA GLY A 108 21.51 -0.44 40.68
C GLY A 108 22.32 -1.76 40.69
N SER A 109 22.13 -2.56 39.63
CA SER A 109 22.78 -3.88 39.49
C SER A 109 23.79 -3.94 38.34
N GLY A 110 24.18 -2.80 37.77
CA GLY A 110 25.26 -2.70 36.79
C GLY A 110 26.63 -3.00 37.33
N THR A 111 27.65 -3.01 36.48
CA THR A 111 29.02 -3.41 36.82
C THR A 111 30.05 -2.35 36.48
N PHE A 112 31.16 -2.34 37.22
CA PHE A 112 32.30 -1.44 37.00
C PHE A 112 33.45 -2.19 36.33
N THR A 113 34.08 -1.58 35.31
CA THR A 113 35.26 -2.13 34.64
C THR A 113 36.36 -1.06 34.60
N PRO A 114 37.64 -1.39 34.93
CA PRO A 114 38.13 -2.69 35.32
C PRO A 114 37.66 -3.16 36.71
N ASN A 115 37.32 -2.26 37.59
CA ASN A 115 36.78 -2.50 38.95
C ASN A 115 36.20 -1.20 39.53
N ALA A 116 35.58 -1.30 40.70
CA ALA A 116 34.96 -0.16 41.37
C ALA A 116 35.95 0.82 42.07
N VAL A 117 37.24 0.46 42.20
CA VAL A 117 38.25 1.35 42.80
C VAL A 117 39.04 2.17 41.77
N ALA A 118 38.77 2.00 40.50
CA ALA A 118 39.38 2.83 39.45
C ALA A 118 38.65 4.17 39.35
N ALA A 119 39.40 5.27 39.51
CA ALA A 119 38.82 6.63 39.37
C ALA A 119 38.17 6.89 38.03
N ASN A 120 38.69 6.27 36.96
CA ASN A 120 38.23 6.34 35.57
C ASN A 120 37.47 5.07 35.15
N ALA A 121 36.76 4.41 36.07
CA ALA A 121 35.99 3.22 35.77
C ALA A 121 34.93 3.48 34.68
N LYS A 122 34.54 2.42 33.98
CA LYS A 122 33.35 2.40 33.11
C LYS A 122 32.24 1.71 33.87
N TYR A 123 31.09 2.34 33.95
CA TYR A 123 29.88 1.73 34.49
C TYR A 123 29.05 1.16 33.35
N PHE A 124 28.73 -0.13 33.39
CA PHE A 124 27.88 -0.84 32.47
C PHE A 124 26.51 -1.03 33.09
N PRO A 125 25.48 -0.27 32.63
CA PRO A 125 24.13 -0.43 33.16
C PRO A 125 23.59 -1.82 32.94
N SER A 126 22.93 -2.40 33.91
CA SER A 126 22.19 -3.64 33.78
C SER A 126 20.86 -3.44 33.06
N ALA A 127 20.20 -4.53 32.65
CA ALA A 127 18.83 -4.48 32.11
C ALA A 127 17.84 -3.88 33.14
N ALA A 128 18.05 -4.12 34.45
CA ALA A 128 17.23 -3.54 35.50
C ALA A 128 17.44 -2.02 35.61
N ASP A 129 18.69 -1.55 35.50
CA ASP A 129 19.00 -0.11 35.50
C ASP A 129 18.36 0.60 34.32
N ILE A 130 18.46 0.00 33.13
CA ILE A 130 17.82 0.50 31.90
C ILE A 130 16.29 0.58 32.07
N SER A 131 15.70 -0.46 32.63
CA SER A 131 14.26 -0.52 32.88
C SER A 131 13.79 0.49 33.94
N SER A 132 14.63 0.79 34.94
CA SER A 132 14.31 1.79 35.97
C SER A 132 14.42 3.23 35.47
N GLY A 133 15.12 3.45 34.35
CA GLY A 133 15.32 4.78 33.75
C GLY A 133 16.36 5.64 34.43
N SER A 134 16.95 5.20 35.56
CA SER A 134 18.02 5.93 36.25
C SER A 134 18.79 5.05 37.21
N VAL A 135 20.04 5.43 37.47
CA VAL A 135 20.89 4.83 38.49
C VAL A 135 21.72 5.92 39.16
N ILE A 136 21.90 5.81 40.50
CA ILE A 136 22.74 6.72 41.26
C ILE A 136 24.04 5.98 41.59
N LEU A 137 25.15 6.55 41.15
CA LEU A 137 26.48 6.11 41.52
C LEU A 137 26.98 6.97 42.69
N THR A 138 27.61 6.34 43.66
CA THR A 138 28.22 7.01 44.83
C THR A 138 29.73 6.81 44.76
N ALA A 139 30.48 7.90 44.75
CA ALA A 139 31.92 7.92 44.86
C ALA A 139 32.32 8.24 46.32
N THR A 140 33.20 7.46 46.90
CA THR A 140 33.69 7.64 48.25
C THR A 140 35.22 7.65 48.24
N THR A 141 35.89 8.67 48.84
CA THR A 141 37.34 8.73 48.93
C THR A 141 37.87 7.64 49.83
N THR A 142 39.02 7.08 49.50
CA THR A 142 39.73 6.04 50.32
C THR A 142 41.17 6.44 50.58
N GLY A 143 41.81 5.87 51.65
CA GLY A 143 43.18 6.22 52.03
C GLY A 143 43.28 7.70 52.49
N ASN A 144 42.31 8.17 53.27
CA ASN A 144 42.19 9.54 53.73
C ASN A 144 43.07 9.83 54.97
N GLY A 145 43.94 8.89 55.38
CA GLY A 145 44.67 8.99 56.65
C GLY A 145 43.71 9.00 57.85
N THR A 146 43.79 10.05 58.68
CA THR A 146 42.90 10.22 59.83
C THR A 146 41.65 11.07 59.51
N CYS A 147 41.52 11.52 58.24
CA CYS A 147 40.39 12.33 57.81
C CYS A 147 39.15 11.46 57.44
N ASN A 148 37.98 12.01 57.66
CA ASN A 148 36.73 11.39 57.24
C ASN A 148 36.66 11.28 55.70
N PRO A 149 36.08 10.21 55.16
CA PRO A 149 35.88 10.11 53.72
C PRO A 149 34.90 11.15 53.20
N VAL A 150 35.12 11.61 51.95
CA VAL A 150 34.18 12.46 51.21
C VAL A 150 33.34 11.58 50.33
N ILE A 151 32.03 11.78 50.37
CA ILE A 151 31.02 11.04 49.61
C ILE A 151 30.32 12.03 48.66
N LYS A 152 30.22 11.65 47.38
CA LYS A 152 29.50 12.41 46.35
C LYS A 152 28.71 11.43 45.47
N THR A 153 27.61 11.91 44.95
CA THR A 153 26.75 11.13 44.04
C THR A 153 26.74 11.71 42.64
N LEU A 154 26.55 10.83 41.68
CA LEU A 154 26.37 11.10 40.26
C LEU A 154 25.13 10.35 39.79
N THR A 155 24.18 11.05 39.16
CA THR A 155 22.98 10.45 38.58
C THR A 155 23.19 10.15 37.11
N ILE A 156 22.94 8.92 36.70
CA ILE A 156 22.83 8.52 35.30
C ILE A 156 21.35 8.39 34.97
N THR A 157 20.85 9.26 34.08
CA THR A 157 19.50 9.13 33.52
C THR A 157 19.59 8.26 32.25
N ILE A 158 18.78 7.21 32.18
CA ILE A 158 18.79 6.25 31.06
C ILE A 158 17.47 6.40 30.30
N THR A 159 17.54 6.97 29.10
CA THR A 159 16.37 7.09 28.23
C THR A 159 16.08 5.78 27.51
N PRO A 160 14.82 5.31 27.45
CA PRO A 160 14.47 4.09 26.74
C PRO A 160 14.86 4.14 25.25
N VAL A 161 15.29 3.01 24.70
CA VAL A 161 15.55 2.89 23.27
C VAL A 161 14.23 3.05 22.50
N ILE A 162 14.22 3.96 21.54
CA ILE A 162 13.06 4.19 20.70
C ILE A 162 12.93 3.03 19.73
N LYS A 163 11.74 2.41 19.69
CA LYS A 163 11.39 1.40 18.72
C LYS A 163 10.50 2.03 17.65
N LEU A 164 10.89 1.87 16.38
CA LEU A 164 10.10 2.28 15.22
C LEU A 164 9.74 1.05 14.41
N VAL A 165 8.45 0.85 14.16
CA VAL A 165 7.94 -0.21 13.30
C VAL A 165 7.05 0.42 12.24
N VAL A 166 7.36 0.14 10.98
CA VAL A 166 6.55 0.48 9.80
C VAL A 166 6.31 -0.78 8.96
N PRO A 167 5.26 -0.84 8.14
CA PRO A 167 5.09 -1.91 7.15
C PRO A 167 6.30 -1.98 6.20
N SER A 168 6.71 -3.17 5.79
CA SER A 168 7.82 -3.31 4.84
C SER A 168 7.43 -2.92 3.41
N SER A 169 6.16 -3.16 3.03
CA SER A 169 5.66 -2.87 1.70
C SER A 169 4.16 -2.57 1.68
N LYS A 170 3.72 -1.90 0.63
CA LYS A 170 2.32 -1.63 0.28
C LYS A 170 2.15 -1.80 -1.22
N ASN A 171 1.03 -2.40 -1.63
CA ASN A 171 0.64 -2.50 -3.03
C ASN A 171 -0.64 -1.69 -3.22
N VAL A 172 -0.63 -0.79 -4.18
CA VAL A 172 -1.77 0.03 -4.59
C VAL A 172 -1.95 -0.04 -6.10
N CYS A 173 -3.05 0.45 -6.60
CA CYS A 173 -3.29 0.55 -8.03
C CYS A 173 -3.34 2.01 -8.48
N GLU A 174 -2.99 2.28 -9.72
CA GLU A 174 -3.12 3.58 -10.37
C GLU A 174 -4.51 4.21 -10.18
N ASN A 175 -5.59 3.41 -10.36
CA ASN A 175 -6.97 3.88 -10.19
C ASN A 175 -7.46 3.95 -8.74
N ASN A 176 -6.62 3.57 -7.77
CA ASN A 176 -6.84 3.69 -6.33
C ASN A 176 -5.48 3.79 -5.62
N SER A 177 -4.75 4.87 -5.90
CA SER A 177 -3.33 5.00 -5.56
C SER A 177 -3.04 5.53 -4.16
N ILE A 178 -4.05 5.88 -3.35
CA ILE A 178 -3.84 6.40 -1.99
C ILE A 178 -3.26 5.31 -1.09
N VAL A 179 -2.11 5.60 -0.48
CA VAL A 179 -1.39 4.69 0.42
C VAL A 179 -1.65 5.06 1.87
N ASN A 180 -2.33 4.21 2.62
CA ASN A 180 -2.49 4.37 4.06
C ASN A 180 -1.23 3.88 4.79
N LEU A 181 -0.62 4.75 5.59
CA LEU A 181 0.62 4.53 6.31
C LEU A 181 0.39 4.59 7.81
N THR A 182 1.04 3.69 8.53
CA THR A 182 1.08 3.67 9.98
C THR A 182 2.51 3.45 10.46
N ALA A 183 2.94 4.20 11.48
CA ALA A 183 4.18 3.97 12.19
C ALA A 183 3.85 3.72 13.67
N SER A 184 4.41 2.68 14.25
CA SER A 184 4.31 2.40 15.69
C SER A 184 5.57 2.85 16.38
N THR A 185 5.47 3.93 17.17
CA THR A 185 6.57 4.52 17.95
C THR A 185 5.98 5.47 18.99
N THR A 186 6.75 5.76 20.04
CA THR A 186 6.44 6.78 21.06
C THR A 186 7.10 8.14 20.78
N SER A 187 7.98 8.20 19.75
CA SER A 187 8.70 9.42 19.38
C SER A 187 8.01 10.14 18.21
N PRO A 188 8.10 11.46 18.12
CA PRO A 188 7.72 12.20 16.93
C PRO A 188 8.44 11.68 15.69
N VAL A 189 7.77 11.69 14.54
CA VAL A 189 8.27 11.13 13.27
C VAL A 189 8.22 12.16 12.15
N ILE A 190 8.98 11.87 11.10
CA ILE A 190 8.85 12.53 9.82
C ILE A 190 8.88 11.50 8.68
N TRP A 191 7.91 11.60 7.76
CA TRP A 191 7.87 10.85 6.53
C TRP A 191 8.52 11.63 5.40
N THR A 192 9.29 10.93 4.57
CA THR A 192 9.88 11.44 3.34
C THR A 192 9.64 10.45 2.22
N THR A 193 9.70 10.89 0.97
CA THR A 193 9.51 10.07 -0.23
C THR A 193 10.69 10.19 -1.18
N SER A 194 10.99 9.14 -1.92
CA SER A 194 11.92 9.18 -3.07
C SER A 194 11.26 9.74 -4.33
N GLY A 195 9.93 9.82 -4.34
CA GLY A 195 9.14 10.33 -5.45
C GLY A 195 8.74 11.79 -5.29
N THR A 196 7.71 12.19 -6.05
CA THR A 196 7.19 13.57 -6.08
C THR A 196 5.76 13.71 -5.56
N GLY A 197 5.17 12.63 -5.03
CA GLY A 197 3.88 12.66 -4.37
C GLY A 197 3.90 13.37 -3.01
N THR A 198 2.75 13.45 -2.36
CA THR A 198 2.57 14.25 -1.13
C THR A 198 1.96 13.44 0.00
N PHE A 199 2.35 13.80 1.24
CA PHE A 199 1.71 13.26 2.44
C PHE A 199 0.58 14.19 2.91
N SER A 200 -0.52 13.64 3.42
CA SER A 200 -1.58 14.42 4.08
C SER A 200 -1.06 15.12 5.34
N ASN A 201 -0.18 14.46 6.09
CA ASN A 201 0.60 15.01 7.21
C ASN A 201 1.89 14.20 7.37
N ALA A 202 3.02 14.77 6.96
CA ALA A 202 4.31 14.09 7.02
C ALA A 202 4.84 13.85 8.45
N THR A 203 4.31 14.54 9.47
CA THR A 203 4.76 14.41 10.85
C THR A 203 3.85 13.53 11.73
N SER A 204 2.79 12.96 11.14
CA SER A 204 1.88 12.06 11.85
C SER A 204 2.33 10.60 11.73
N THR A 205 2.15 9.84 12.81
CA THR A 205 2.32 8.38 12.79
C THR A 205 1.29 7.67 11.91
N ASN A 206 0.10 8.29 11.74
CA ASN A 206 -0.95 7.83 10.84
C ASN A 206 -1.14 8.89 9.76
N THR A 207 -0.81 8.56 8.53
CA THR A 207 -0.90 9.49 7.39
C THR A 207 -1.28 8.76 6.11
N THR A 208 -1.60 9.52 5.07
CA THR A 208 -1.75 8.98 3.72
C THR A 208 -0.69 9.60 2.81
N TYR A 209 -0.23 8.82 1.85
CA TYR A 209 0.60 9.28 0.75
C TYR A 209 -0.21 9.22 -0.54
N SER A 210 -0.22 10.32 -1.27
CA SER A 210 -0.84 10.43 -2.59
C SER A 210 0.27 10.46 -3.64
N PRO A 211 0.49 9.36 -4.38
CA PRO A 211 1.47 9.32 -5.45
C PRO A 211 1.19 10.35 -6.52
N SER A 212 2.23 10.95 -7.07
CA SER A 212 2.15 11.81 -8.24
C SER A 212 2.00 11.00 -9.53
N SER A 213 1.72 11.66 -10.65
CA SER A 213 1.73 11.01 -11.97
C SER A 213 3.11 10.39 -12.32
N THR A 214 4.20 11.01 -11.87
CA THR A 214 5.56 10.47 -12.04
C THR A 214 5.77 9.21 -11.23
N ASP A 215 5.28 9.16 -9.99
CA ASP A 215 5.36 7.97 -9.13
C ASP A 215 4.54 6.81 -9.73
N ILE A 216 3.34 7.11 -10.22
CA ILE A 216 2.47 6.15 -10.91
C ILE A 216 3.17 5.58 -12.14
N ALA A 217 3.75 6.45 -12.97
CA ALA A 217 4.46 6.01 -14.18
C ALA A 217 5.71 5.17 -13.86
N SER A 218 6.38 5.42 -12.73
CA SER A 218 7.53 4.62 -12.30
C SER A 218 7.13 3.24 -11.75
N GLY A 219 5.89 3.10 -11.27
CA GLY A 219 5.37 1.87 -10.66
C GLY A 219 5.94 1.54 -9.28
N LEU A 220 6.91 2.32 -8.78
CA LEU A 220 7.59 2.07 -7.52
C LEU A 220 7.98 3.38 -6.84
N VAL A 221 7.71 3.51 -5.53
CA VAL A 221 8.20 4.62 -4.71
C VAL A 221 8.63 4.10 -3.33
N THR A 222 9.69 4.68 -2.80
CA THR A 222 10.20 4.37 -1.46
C THR A 222 9.80 5.47 -0.50
N LEU A 223 9.09 5.12 0.56
CA LEU A 223 8.72 6.03 1.65
C LEU A 223 9.59 5.70 2.85
N THR A 224 10.16 6.73 3.48
CA THR A 224 11.00 6.58 4.66
C THR A 224 10.37 7.32 5.83
N ASN A 225 10.19 6.63 6.95
CA ASN A 225 9.82 7.22 8.23
C ASN A 225 11.04 7.30 9.12
N LYS A 226 11.23 8.42 9.81
CA LYS A 226 12.36 8.65 10.72
C LYS A 226 11.86 9.31 12.01
N THR A 227 12.39 8.88 13.16
CA THR A 227 12.14 9.54 14.44
C THR A 227 12.93 10.85 14.52
N THR A 228 12.34 11.93 15.09
CA THR A 228 12.93 13.27 15.09
C THR A 228 13.42 13.74 16.47
N ASP A 229 12.77 13.30 17.55
CA ASP A 229 13.19 13.58 18.93
C ASP A 229 13.49 12.26 19.63
N ASN A 230 14.76 12.04 19.95
CA ASN A 230 15.24 10.78 20.50
C ASN A 230 15.89 10.96 21.88
N THR A 231 15.84 12.16 22.50
CA THR A 231 16.36 12.44 23.86
C THR A 231 17.74 11.80 24.10
N GLY A 232 18.69 12.03 23.20
CA GLY A 232 20.06 11.48 23.27
C GLY A 232 20.26 10.09 22.65
N CYS A 233 19.18 9.40 22.24
CA CYS A 233 19.26 8.15 21.51
C CYS A 233 19.47 8.34 20.01
N LYS A 234 19.95 7.30 19.31
CA LYS A 234 20.08 7.31 17.85
C LYS A 234 18.70 7.37 17.20
N THR A 235 18.60 8.15 16.12
CA THR A 235 17.39 8.19 15.30
C THR A 235 17.13 6.81 14.68
N GLN A 236 15.87 6.36 14.72
CA GLN A 236 15.41 5.15 14.06
C GLN A 236 14.84 5.49 12.69
N SER A 237 15.01 4.61 11.73
CA SER A 237 14.50 4.78 10.37
C SER A 237 13.85 3.49 9.89
N GLY A 238 12.68 3.60 9.25
CA GLY A 238 11.95 2.49 8.64
C GLY A 238 11.58 2.83 7.21
N ILE A 239 11.58 1.82 6.33
CA ILE A 239 11.32 1.97 4.90
C ILE A 239 10.05 1.20 4.54
N VAL A 240 9.20 1.82 3.70
CA VAL A 240 8.02 1.21 3.09
C VAL A 240 8.19 1.26 1.58
N GLN A 241 8.27 0.10 0.94
CA GLN A 241 8.25 -0.01 -0.53
C GLN A 241 6.80 0.01 -1.01
N VAL A 242 6.46 0.97 -1.86
CA VAL A 242 5.12 1.09 -2.45
C VAL A 242 5.20 0.70 -3.91
N THR A 243 4.54 -0.41 -4.27
CA THR A 243 4.36 -0.84 -5.66
C THR A 243 3.02 -0.34 -6.17
N ILE A 244 3.02 0.35 -7.31
CA ILE A 244 1.82 0.90 -7.96
C ILE A 244 1.55 0.08 -9.22
N ALA A 245 0.53 -0.76 -9.17
CA ALA A 245 0.14 -1.57 -10.33
C ALA A 245 -0.63 -0.71 -11.35
N PRO A 246 -0.43 -0.91 -12.66
CA PRO A 246 -1.21 -0.24 -13.68
C PRO A 246 -2.68 -0.66 -13.62
N THR A 247 -3.57 0.25 -14.03
CA THR A 247 -5.01 -0.02 -14.13
C THR A 247 -5.29 -1.15 -15.14
N PRO A 248 -6.19 -2.10 -14.84
CA PRO A 248 -6.62 -3.09 -15.82
C PRO A 248 -7.21 -2.44 -17.08
N ILE A 249 -6.83 -2.96 -18.23
CA ILE A 249 -7.39 -2.58 -19.53
C ILE A 249 -8.32 -3.69 -19.98
N VAL A 250 -9.56 -3.33 -20.32
CA VAL A 250 -10.59 -4.27 -20.81
C VAL A 250 -11.01 -3.85 -22.21
N ASP A 251 -10.92 -4.77 -23.17
CA ASP A 251 -11.48 -4.62 -24.51
C ASP A 251 -12.49 -5.76 -24.74
N PRO A 252 -13.80 -5.49 -24.88
CA PRO A 252 -14.81 -6.49 -25.15
C PRO A 252 -14.92 -6.87 -26.65
N GLY A 253 -14.08 -6.31 -27.52
CA GLY A 253 -14.17 -6.44 -28.96
C GLY A 253 -15.18 -5.49 -29.59
N PHE A 254 -15.43 -5.72 -30.90
CA PHE A 254 -16.31 -4.85 -31.70
C PHE A 254 -17.77 -5.30 -31.64
N PRO A 255 -18.73 -4.36 -31.77
CA PRO A 255 -20.13 -4.69 -31.95
C PRO A 255 -20.34 -5.62 -33.16
N GLN A 256 -21.22 -6.59 -33.02
CA GLN A 256 -21.52 -7.57 -34.05
C GLN A 256 -23.00 -7.46 -34.49
N THR A 257 -23.26 -7.76 -35.78
CA THR A 257 -24.61 -7.98 -36.29
C THR A 257 -24.67 -9.41 -36.81
N VAL A 258 -25.62 -10.20 -36.36
CA VAL A 258 -25.75 -11.60 -36.67
C VAL A 258 -27.19 -11.94 -37.05
N CYS A 259 -27.41 -13.06 -37.72
CA CYS A 259 -28.77 -13.54 -37.98
C CYS A 259 -29.42 -14.12 -36.72
N SER A 260 -30.71 -13.92 -36.54
CA SER A 260 -31.48 -14.48 -35.42
C SER A 260 -31.54 -16.02 -35.37
N THR A 261 -31.08 -16.69 -36.43
CA THR A 261 -30.98 -18.14 -36.51
C THR A 261 -29.63 -18.69 -36.10
N ILE A 262 -28.69 -17.80 -35.69
CA ILE A 262 -27.36 -18.23 -35.26
C ILE A 262 -27.46 -19.04 -33.98
N SER A 263 -26.73 -20.14 -33.88
CA SER A 263 -26.70 -21.00 -32.69
C SER A 263 -25.63 -20.57 -31.68
N SER A 264 -24.61 -19.83 -32.12
CA SER A 264 -23.47 -19.48 -31.29
C SER A 264 -22.80 -18.18 -31.76
N ILE A 265 -22.44 -17.30 -30.86
CA ILE A 265 -21.72 -16.05 -31.09
C ILE A 265 -20.34 -16.16 -30.45
N THR A 266 -19.28 -15.83 -31.16
CA THR A 266 -17.93 -15.73 -30.58
C THR A 266 -17.69 -14.34 -30.04
N LEU A 267 -17.30 -14.27 -28.77
CA LEU A 267 -16.85 -13.06 -28.07
C LEU A 267 -15.34 -13.10 -27.94
N ASN A 268 -14.67 -12.11 -28.52
CA ASN A 268 -13.21 -11.98 -28.54
C ASN A 268 -12.79 -10.80 -27.66
N GLY A 269 -12.89 -10.97 -26.35
CA GLY A 269 -12.44 -9.97 -25.39
C GLY A 269 -10.95 -10.09 -25.10
N ASP A 270 -10.33 -9.00 -24.69
CA ASP A 270 -8.97 -8.93 -24.16
C ASP A 270 -8.95 -8.22 -22.80
N VAL A 271 -8.08 -8.70 -21.90
CA VAL A 271 -7.89 -8.12 -20.57
C VAL A 271 -6.40 -8.07 -20.26
N GLN A 272 -5.87 -6.88 -20.04
CA GLN A 272 -4.48 -6.63 -19.67
C GLN A 272 -4.37 -6.10 -18.26
N HIS A 273 -3.22 -6.29 -17.61
CA HIS A 273 -2.92 -5.87 -16.23
C HIS A 273 -3.86 -6.48 -15.17
N ALA A 274 -4.46 -7.62 -15.47
CA ALA A 274 -5.28 -8.42 -14.56
C ALA A 274 -5.09 -9.92 -14.91
N ALA A 275 -5.50 -10.81 -14.01
CA ALA A 275 -5.32 -12.25 -14.24
C ALA A 275 -6.30 -12.83 -15.26
N GLY A 276 -7.42 -12.14 -15.54
CA GLY A 276 -8.43 -12.58 -16.48
C GLY A 276 -9.65 -11.67 -16.52
N GLY A 277 -10.74 -12.17 -17.10
CA GLY A 277 -12.01 -11.45 -17.20
C GLY A 277 -13.20 -12.36 -17.09
N THR A 278 -14.33 -11.80 -16.72
CA THR A 278 -15.61 -12.51 -16.66
C THR A 278 -16.66 -11.78 -17.47
N TRP A 279 -17.35 -12.53 -18.33
CA TRP A 279 -18.48 -12.05 -19.10
C TRP A 279 -19.79 -12.17 -18.32
N THR A 280 -20.60 -11.16 -18.46
CA THR A 280 -22.03 -11.16 -18.10
C THR A 280 -22.85 -10.66 -19.26
N SER A 281 -24.16 -10.93 -19.29
CA SER A 281 -25.08 -10.40 -20.29
C SER A 281 -26.39 -9.98 -19.66
N ASN A 282 -27.11 -9.09 -20.36
CA ASN A 282 -28.50 -8.81 -20.07
C ASN A 282 -29.46 -9.81 -20.74
N GLY A 283 -28.92 -10.75 -21.55
CA GLY A 283 -29.67 -11.82 -22.19
C GLY A 283 -29.91 -13.04 -21.29
N THR A 284 -30.67 -14.00 -21.81
CA THR A 284 -31.05 -15.26 -21.11
C THR A 284 -30.40 -16.50 -21.71
N GLY A 285 -29.54 -16.36 -22.71
CA GLY A 285 -28.72 -17.44 -23.26
C GLY A 285 -27.59 -17.87 -22.32
N SER A 286 -26.67 -18.68 -22.80
CA SER A 286 -25.60 -19.26 -21.98
C SER A 286 -24.22 -19.09 -22.60
N PHE A 287 -23.23 -18.81 -21.76
CA PHE A 287 -21.83 -18.84 -22.12
C PHE A 287 -21.28 -20.26 -22.06
N ALA A 288 -20.41 -20.62 -22.99
CA ALA A 288 -19.62 -21.86 -22.88
C ALA A 288 -18.66 -21.80 -21.69
N ASN A 289 -18.00 -20.67 -21.50
CA ASN A 289 -17.16 -20.34 -20.36
C ASN A 289 -17.15 -18.84 -20.11
N ALA A 290 -17.93 -18.37 -19.16
CA ALA A 290 -18.00 -16.94 -18.84
C ALA A 290 -16.70 -16.37 -18.26
N SER A 291 -15.82 -17.22 -17.69
CA SER A 291 -14.56 -16.79 -17.06
C SER A 291 -13.39 -16.70 -18.06
N SER A 292 -13.62 -16.95 -19.33
CA SER A 292 -12.61 -16.77 -20.40
C SER A 292 -12.91 -15.50 -21.18
N PRO A 293 -11.94 -14.58 -21.37
CA PRO A 293 -12.11 -13.42 -22.22
C PRO A 293 -12.53 -13.78 -23.66
N ILE A 294 -12.00 -14.91 -24.19
CA ILE A 294 -12.44 -15.49 -25.45
C ILE A 294 -13.38 -16.64 -25.15
N THR A 295 -14.64 -16.51 -25.58
CA THR A 295 -15.68 -17.50 -25.33
C THR A 295 -16.75 -17.49 -26.41
N THR A 296 -17.69 -18.42 -26.34
CA THR A 296 -18.91 -18.41 -27.16
C THR A 296 -20.14 -18.23 -26.28
N TYR A 297 -21.14 -17.59 -26.85
CA TYR A 297 -22.46 -17.43 -26.24
C TYR A 297 -23.51 -18.04 -27.13
N ASN A 298 -24.37 -18.89 -26.56
CA ASN A 298 -25.50 -19.49 -27.24
C ASN A 298 -26.76 -18.68 -26.92
N PRO A 299 -27.27 -17.90 -27.91
CA PRO A 299 -28.43 -17.03 -27.67
C PRO A 299 -29.69 -17.87 -27.39
N SER A 300 -30.54 -17.37 -26.50
CA SER A 300 -31.88 -17.91 -26.32
C SER A 300 -32.86 -17.36 -27.38
N ILE A 301 -34.04 -17.99 -27.46
CA ILE A 301 -35.16 -17.45 -28.28
C ILE A 301 -35.55 -16.04 -27.80
N ALA A 302 -35.52 -15.78 -26.50
CA ALA A 302 -35.83 -14.47 -25.95
C ALA A 302 -34.83 -13.43 -26.46
N ASP A 303 -33.52 -13.75 -26.49
CA ASP A 303 -32.45 -12.84 -26.94
C ASP A 303 -32.62 -12.46 -28.40
N THR A 304 -32.86 -13.48 -29.29
CA THR A 304 -33.04 -13.25 -30.72
C THR A 304 -34.35 -12.51 -31.03
N THR A 305 -35.38 -12.68 -30.18
CA THR A 305 -36.66 -11.97 -30.28
C THR A 305 -36.52 -10.52 -29.81
N ALA A 306 -35.74 -10.27 -28.75
CA ALA A 306 -35.44 -8.93 -28.23
C ALA A 306 -34.64 -8.07 -29.25
N GLY A 307 -33.91 -8.72 -30.15
CA GLY A 307 -33.17 -8.08 -31.23
C GLY A 307 -31.78 -7.59 -30.89
N SER A 308 -31.39 -7.61 -29.61
CA SER A 308 -30.01 -7.33 -29.19
C SER A 308 -29.72 -7.86 -27.79
N VAL A 309 -28.44 -8.14 -27.54
CA VAL A 309 -27.89 -8.47 -26.22
C VAL A 309 -26.66 -7.61 -25.98
N ILE A 310 -26.56 -7.06 -24.78
CA ILE A 310 -25.37 -6.34 -24.29
C ILE A 310 -24.55 -7.32 -23.45
N PHE A 311 -23.29 -7.47 -23.80
CA PHE A 311 -22.31 -8.24 -23.06
C PHE A 311 -21.38 -7.29 -22.32
N THR A 312 -21.08 -7.60 -21.07
CA THR A 312 -20.15 -6.84 -20.22
C THR A 312 -18.98 -7.74 -19.88
N LEU A 313 -17.77 -7.33 -20.28
CA LEU A 313 -16.53 -7.94 -19.83
C LEU A 313 -15.97 -7.16 -18.66
N THR A 314 -15.74 -7.86 -17.54
CA THR A 314 -15.21 -7.27 -16.29
C THR A 314 -13.89 -7.96 -15.96
N SER A 315 -12.83 -7.18 -15.69
CA SER A 315 -11.53 -7.70 -15.28
C SER A 315 -11.59 -8.42 -13.92
N THR A 316 -10.83 -9.49 -13.76
CA THR A 316 -10.77 -10.31 -12.54
C THR A 316 -9.33 -10.59 -12.13
N GLY A 317 -9.09 -10.86 -10.82
CA GLY A 317 -7.73 -11.05 -10.32
C GLY A 317 -6.88 -9.78 -10.43
N ASN A 318 -7.47 -8.64 -10.11
CA ASN A 318 -6.91 -7.30 -10.32
C ASN A 318 -5.86 -6.90 -9.28
N GLY A 319 -5.48 -7.79 -8.35
CA GLY A 319 -4.58 -7.47 -7.26
C GLY A 319 -5.13 -6.33 -6.37
N SER A 320 -4.41 -5.21 -6.29
CA SER A 320 -4.85 -4.01 -5.56
C SER A 320 -5.76 -3.09 -6.37
N CYS A 321 -5.97 -3.37 -7.67
CA CYS A 321 -6.78 -2.55 -8.55
C CYS A 321 -8.28 -2.79 -8.41
N THR A 322 -9.08 -1.76 -8.59
CA THR A 322 -10.53 -1.91 -8.75
C THR A 322 -10.85 -2.56 -10.09
N PRO A 323 -11.88 -3.42 -10.18
CA PRO A 323 -12.31 -4.02 -11.44
C PRO A 323 -12.70 -2.95 -12.48
N VAL A 324 -12.38 -3.22 -13.74
CA VAL A 324 -12.77 -2.40 -14.89
C VAL A 324 -13.73 -3.22 -15.74
N SER A 325 -14.80 -2.58 -16.23
CA SER A 325 -15.82 -3.21 -17.07
C SER A 325 -16.03 -2.41 -18.34
N LYS A 326 -16.25 -3.11 -19.46
CA LYS A 326 -16.70 -2.52 -20.73
C LYS A 326 -17.74 -3.38 -21.41
N ASN A 327 -18.58 -2.74 -22.24
CA ASN A 327 -19.70 -3.37 -22.89
C ASN A 327 -19.47 -3.49 -24.39
N VAL A 328 -20.03 -4.56 -24.98
CA VAL A 328 -20.20 -4.74 -26.41
C VAL A 328 -21.63 -5.20 -26.71
N THR A 329 -22.19 -4.74 -27.81
CA THR A 329 -23.56 -5.09 -28.21
C THR A 329 -23.52 -6.02 -29.42
N VAL A 330 -24.32 -7.07 -29.38
CA VAL A 330 -24.63 -7.95 -30.53
C VAL A 330 -26.08 -7.70 -30.89
N THR A 331 -26.30 -7.38 -32.19
CA THR A 331 -27.63 -7.13 -32.76
C THR A 331 -28.07 -8.35 -33.59
N PHE A 332 -29.29 -8.82 -33.35
CA PHE A 332 -29.88 -9.92 -34.12
C PHE A 332 -30.79 -9.37 -35.22
N LYS A 333 -30.48 -9.71 -36.46
CA LYS A 333 -31.36 -9.45 -37.60
C LYS A 333 -32.34 -10.60 -37.78
N LYS A 334 -33.62 -10.28 -37.89
CA LYS A 334 -34.65 -11.29 -38.15
C LYS A 334 -34.46 -11.86 -39.54
N ILE A 335 -34.67 -13.20 -39.70
CA ILE A 335 -34.68 -13.85 -41.00
C ILE A 335 -35.77 -13.25 -41.89
N ALA A 336 -35.50 -13.16 -43.18
CA ALA A 336 -36.46 -12.71 -44.15
C ALA A 336 -37.71 -13.61 -44.16
N LYS A 337 -38.88 -12.99 -44.43
CA LYS A 337 -40.11 -13.71 -44.80
C LYS A 337 -40.43 -13.31 -46.19
N VAL A 338 -40.56 -14.33 -47.06
CA VAL A 338 -40.86 -14.17 -48.47
C VAL A 338 -42.21 -14.86 -48.77
N ASN A 339 -43.04 -14.24 -49.61
CA ASN A 339 -44.27 -14.82 -50.11
C ASN A 339 -44.38 -14.47 -51.61
N ALA A 340 -44.29 -15.48 -52.48
CA ALA A 340 -44.44 -15.36 -53.90
C ALA A 340 -45.90 -15.13 -54.37
N GLY A 341 -46.83 -15.36 -53.44
CA GLY A 341 -48.27 -15.36 -53.74
C GLY A 341 -48.80 -16.75 -54.03
N PRO A 342 -50.13 -16.90 -54.17
CA PRO A 342 -50.75 -18.20 -54.46
C PRO A 342 -50.48 -18.64 -55.85
N ASP A 343 -50.51 -19.95 -56.08
CA ASP A 343 -50.49 -20.61 -57.44
C ASP A 343 -51.60 -20.00 -58.34
N GLN A 344 -51.25 -19.80 -59.59
CA GLN A 344 -52.17 -19.21 -60.56
C GLN A 344 -52.41 -20.17 -61.75
N THR A 345 -53.63 -20.08 -62.25
CA THR A 345 -54.02 -20.81 -63.53
C THR A 345 -54.43 -19.81 -64.55
N ILE A 346 -53.79 -19.77 -65.69
CA ILE A 346 -54.08 -18.91 -66.82
C ILE A 346 -54.37 -19.66 -68.09
N CYS A 347 -55.06 -19.05 -69.05
CA CYS A 347 -55.22 -19.56 -70.38
C CYS A 347 -53.96 -19.32 -71.21
N GLY A 348 -53.63 -20.25 -72.14
CA GLY A 348 -52.46 -20.19 -73.01
C GLY A 348 -52.45 -19.00 -73.98
N ASP A 349 -53.59 -18.31 -74.21
CA ASP A 349 -53.69 -17.07 -74.98
C ASP A 349 -53.52 -15.83 -74.11
N SER A 350 -53.47 -15.96 -72.74
CA SER A 350 -53.18 -14.84 -71.84
C SER A 350 -51.80 -14.27 -72.14
N ALA A 351 -51.74 -12.94 -72.21
CA ALA A 351 -50.52 -12.21 -72.57
C ALA A 351 -49.51 -12.14 -71.41
N PHE A 352 -50.05 -12.12 -70.18
CA PHE A 352 -49.22 -11.90 -69.00
C PHE A 352 -49.89 -12.42 -67.70
N VAL A 353 -49.09 -12.49 -66.61
CA VAL A 353 -49.50 -12.81 -65.23
C VAL A 353 -49.03 -11.71 -64.34
N GLN A 354 -49.90 -11.11 -63.53
CA GLN A 354 -49.57 -10.12 -62.50
C GLN A 354 -49.04 -10.87 -61.26
N LEU A 355 -47.81 -10.63 -60.91
CA LEU A 355 -47.25 -11.12 -59.65
C LEU A 355 -47.57 -10.17 -58.49
N ALA A 356 -47.63 -10.68 -57.28
CA ALA A 356 -47.91 -9.93 -56.06
C ALA A 356 -47.01 -10.48 -54.92
N GLY A 357 -45.71 -10.39 -55.10
CA GLY A 357 -44.75 -10.82 -54.13
C GLY A 357 -44.62 -9.90 -52.94
N SER A 358 -44.26 -10.46 -51.77
CA SER A 358 -43.95 -9.65 -50.62
C SER A 358 -42.72 -10.18 -49.92
N VAL A 359 -41.88 -9.26 -49.38
CA VAL A 359 -40.66 -9.55 -48.64
C VAL A 359 -40.63 -8.67 -47.39
N PHE A 360 -40.40 -9.30 -46.23
CA PHE A 360 -40.23 -8.62 -44.94
C PHE A 360 -38.87 -8.98 -44.33
N ASN A 361 -38.30 -8.12 -43.52
CA ASN A 361 -36.99 -8.26 -42.83
C ASN A 361 -35.79 -8.41 -43.79
N ALA A 362 -35.91 -7.96 -45.02
CA ALA A 362 -34.86 -7.88 -46.02
C ALA A 362 -35.02 -6.60 -46.86
N GLY A 363 -33.98 -6.19 -47.57
CA GLY A 363 -34.01 -4.93 -48.35
C GLY A 363 -34.78 -5.04 -49.66
N GLY A 364 -35.11 -6.24 -50.13
CA GLY A 364 -35.85 -6.49 -51.38
C GLY A 364 -35.97 -7.96 -51.73
N GLY A 365 -36.46 -8.22 -52.92
CA GLY A 365 -36.54 -9.57 -53.51
C GLY A 365 -36.17 -9.58 -54.97
N VAL A 366 -35.87 -10.76 -55.51
CA VAL A 366 -35.61 -10.99 -56.93
C VAL A 366 -36.39 -12.21 -57.41
N TRP A 367 -37.11 -12.03 -58.47
CA TRP A 367 -37.83 -13.10 -59.17
C TRP A 367 -36.86 -13.87 -60.05
N SER A 368 -37.02 -15.16 -60.06
CA SER A 368 -36.40 -16.07 -60.96
C SER A 368 -37.45 -17.09 -61.47
N LEU A 369 -37.17 -17.81 -62.49
CA LEU A 369 -38.11 -18.79 -63.03
C LEU A 369 -37.39 -20.02 -63.60
N ILE A 370 -38.08 -21.12 -63.56
CA ILE A 370 -37.73 -22.33 -64.37
C ILE A 370 -38.60 -22.27 -65.59
N GLY A 371 -38.08 -21.63 -66.65
CA GLY A 371 -38.76 -21.34 -67.87
C GLY A 371 -37.97 -20.37 -68.76
N THR A 372 -38.61 -19.82 -69.83
CA THR A 372 -37.97 -18.93 -70.81
C THR A 372 -38.75 -17.62 -71.02
N GLY A 373 -39.76 -17.34 -70.20
CA GLY A 373 -40.52 -16.07 -70.19
C GLY A 373 -39.73 -14.92 -69.65
N ALA A 374 -40.38 -13.76 -69.54
CA ALA A 374 -39.73 -12.51 -69.09
C ALA A 374 -40.56 -11.80 -68.05
N PHE A 375 -39.85 -11.05 -67.17
CA PHE A 375 -40.45 -10.16 -66.19
C PHE A 375 -40.38 -8.70 -66.66
N TYR A 376 -41.43 -7.92 -66.38
CA TYR A 376 -41.50 -6.50 -66.68
C TYR A 376 -42.04 -5.75 -65.43
N PRO A 377 -41.50 -4.58 -64.99
CA PRO A 377 -40.39 -3.89 -65.67
C PRO A 377 -39.03 -4.50 -65.36
N SER A 378 -38.92 -5.29 -64.26
CA SER A 378 -37.66 -5.98 -63.90
C SER A 378 -37.91 -7.14 -62.92
N THR A 379 -36.90 -7.98 -62.74
CA THR A 379 -36.95 -9.11 -61.79
C THR A 379 -36.92 -8.67 -60.30
N ILE A 380 -36.61 -7.39 -59.97
CA ILE A 380 -36.57 -6.87 -58.61
C ILE A 380 -37.87 -6.17 -58.21
N ASP A 381 -38.80 -5.96 -59.15
CA ASP A 381 -40.12 -5.44 -58.83
C ASP A 381 -41.00 -6.56 -58.27
N LEU A 382 -41.41 -6.42 -57.01
CA LEU A 382 -42.23 -7.42 -56.33
C LEU A 382 -43.60 -7.64 -56.99
N ASN A 383 -44.08 -6.61 -57.71
CA ASN A 383 -45.32 -6.62 -58.44
C ASN A 383 -45.08 -6.76 -59.96
N ALA A 384 -43.99 -7.36 -60.36
CA ALA A 384 -43.67 -7.55 -61.76
C ALA A 384 -44.79 -8.28 -62.52
N VAL A 385 -44.87 -8.03 -63.81
CA VAL A 385 -45.69 -8.77 -64.74
C VAL A 385 -44.81 -9.87 -65.39
N TYR A 386 -45.23 -11.12 -65.32
CA TYR A 386 -44.59 -12.22 -65.94
C TYR A 386 -45.25 -12.48 -67.33
N THR A 387 -44.46 -12.50 -68.39
CA THR A 387 -44.91 -12.79 -69.72
C THR A 387 -44.44 -14.21 -70.17
N PRO A 388 -45.34 -15.20 -70.29
CA PRO A 388 -44.97 -16.54 -70.63
C PRO A 388 -44.43 -16.61 -72.05
N SER A 389 -43.33 -17.34 -72.35
CA SER A 389 -42.80 -17.62 -73.61
C SER A 389 -43.66 -18.68 -74.31
N LYS A 390 -43.38 -18.92 -75.64
CA LYS A 390 -44.01 -20.00 -76.37
C LYS A 390 -43.68 -21.36 -75.79
N ALA A 391 -42.43 -21.55 -75.31
CA ALA A 391 -42.00 -22.78 -74.68
C ALA A 391 -42.76 -23.02 -73.36
N ASP A 392 -42.94 -21.98 -72.49
CA ASP A 392 -43.68 -22.07 -71.24
C ASP A 392 -45.16 -22.46 -71.49
N LYS A 393 -45.77 -21.82 -72.47
CA LYS A 393 -47.14 -22.19 -72.88
C LYS A 393 -47.24 -23.62 -73.39
N THR A 394 -46.18 -24.14 -73.99
CA THR A 394 -46.15 -25.53 -74.46
C THR A 394 -45.91 -26.53 -73.34
N SER A 395 -45.07 -26.17 -72.36
CA SER A 395 -44.81 -27.01 -71.19
C SER A 395 -46.04 -27.15 -70.27
N GLY A 396 -46.94 -26.15 -70.26
CA GLY A 396 -48.19 -26.17 -69.54
C GLY A 396 -48.03 -25.69 -68.05
N SER A 397 -46.80 -25.43 -67.57
CA SER A 397 -46.56 -24.85 -66.27
C SER A 397 -45.19 -24.21 -66.19
N VAL A 398 -45.05 -23.23 -65.27
CA VAL A 398 -43.80 -22.55 -64.92
C VAL A 398 -43.74 -22.40 -63.40
N ILE A 399 -42.57 -22.66 -62.82
CA ILE A 399 -42.30 -22.32 -61.41
C ILE A 399 -41.62 -20.98 -61.43
N VAL A 400 -42.20 -20.05 -60.67
CA VAL A 400 -41.64 -18.67 -60.40
C VAL A 400 -41.25 -18.61 -58.96
N THR A 401 -39.97 -18.28 -58.66
CA THR A 401 -39.40 -18.25 -57.35
C THR A 401 -39.06 -16.79 -56.96
N LEU A 402 -39.56 -16.33 -55.83
CA LEU A 402 -39.15 -15.05 -55.22
C LEU A 402 -38.10 -15.35 -54.16
N THR A 403 -36.90 -14.73 -54.28
CA THR A 403 -35.80 -14.88 -53.32
C THR A 403 -35.49 -13.53 -52.70
N SER A 404 -35.36 -13.48 -51.36
CA SER A 404 -34.99 -12.26 -50.64
C SER A 404 -33.57 -11.78 -50.95
N THR A 405 -33.37 -10.47 -50.99
CA THR A 405 -32.07 -9.82 -51.25
C THR A 405 -31.77 -8.81 -50.12
N SER A 406 -30.49 -8.42 -49.95
CA SER A 406 -30.03 -7.51 -48.88
C SER A 406 -30.48 -8.01 -47.52
N ASN A 407 -30.18 -9.24 -47.19
CA ASN A 407 -30.61 -9.98 -46.01
C ASN A 407 -29.75 -9.66 -44.77
N ALA A 408 -28.81 -8.69 -44.86
CA ALA A 408 -27.75 -8.44 -43.90
C ALA A 408 -26.95 -9.76 -43.68
N GLU A 409 -26.76 -10.18 -42.41
CA GLU A 409 -26.01 -11.41 -42.09
C GLU A 409 -26.86 -12.69 -42.14
N CYS A 410 -28.14 -12.58 -42.58
CA CYS A 410 -29.03 -13.74 -42.69
C CYS A 410 -28.94 -14.41 -44.06
N PRO A 411 -29.14 -15.73 -44.16
CA PRO A 411 -29.28 -16.41 -45.43
C PRO A 411 -30.50 -15.92 -46.21
N ALA A 412 -30.44 -15.99 -47.54
CA ALA A 412 -31.58 -15.71 -48.38
C ALA A 412 -32.68 -16.76 -48.17
N VAL A 413 -33.92 -16.30 -48.25
CA VAL A 413 -35.12 -17.14 -48.15
C VAL A 413 -35.87 -17.02 -49.46
N SER A 414 -36.42 -18.13 -49.95
CA SER A 414 -37.19 -18.18 -51.18
C SER A 414 -38.58 -18.76 -50.94
N ASP A 415 -39.52 -18.35 -51.76
CA ASP A 415 -40.86 -18.93 -51.87
C ASP A 415 -41.22 -19.09 -53.34
N GLU A 416 -42.00 -20.08 -53.65
CA GLU A 416 -42.35 -20.47 -55.02
C GLU A 416 -43.85 -20.39 -55.28
N MET A 417 -44.22 -20.01 -56.47
CA MET A 417 -45.57 -20.15 -56.99
C MET A 417 -45.55 -20.89 -58.32
N ILE A 418 -46.54 -21.72 -58.57
CA ILE A 418 -46.73 -22.43 -59.81
C ILE A 418 -47.76 -21.70 -60.70
N ILE A 419 -47.35 -21.35 -61.88
CA ILE A 419 -48.30 -20.81 -62.90
C ILE A 419 -48.64 -21.97 -63.84
N THR A 420 -49.86 -22.45 -63.75
CA THR A 420 -50.39 -23.48 -64.66
C THR A 420 -50.99 -22.79 -65.93
N ILE A 421 -50.52 -23.17 -67.07
CA ILE A 421 -50.92 -22.61 -68.38
C ILE A 421 -51.80 -23.63 -69.11
N THR A 422 -53.10 -23.46 -69.08
CA THR A 422 -54.01 -24.33 -69.81
C THR A 422 -54.02 -24.04 -71.33
N LYS A 423 -54.10 -25.08 -72.15
CA LYS A 423 -54.16 -24.85 -73.57
C LYS A 423 -55.39 -24.03 -73.92
N ALA A 424 -55.22 -23.06 -74.80
CA ALA A 424 -56.35 -22.26 -75.29
C ALA A 424 -57.34 -23.18 -76.06
N PRO A 425 -58.62 -23.02 -75.82
CA PRO A 425 -59.61 -23.79 -76.59
C PRO A 425 -59.48 -23.47 -78.07
N THR A 426 -59.53 -24.48 -78.84
CA THR A 426 -59.57 -24.34 -80.35
C THR A 426 -60.92 -24.80 -80.86
N VAL A 427 -61.49 -24.07 -81.75
CA VAL A 427 -62.65 -24.46 -82.52
C VAL A 427 -62.27 -24.54 -83.99
N THR A 428 -62.55 -25.62 -84.57
CA THR A 428 -62.42 -25.80 -86.03
C THR A 428 -63.75 -26.05 -86.63
N VAL A 429 -64.04 -25.34 -87.69
CA VAL A 429 -65.21 -25.60 -88.52
C VAL A 429 -64.79 -26.26 -89.86
N SER A 430 -65.61 -26.98 -90.39
CA SER A 430 -65.32 -27.57 -91.75
C SER A 430 -65.22 -26.43 -92.77
N SER A 431 -64.38 -26.61 -93.77
CA SER A 431 -64.25 -25.67 -94.90
C SER A 431 -65.61 -25.40 -95.55
N ASP A 432 -65.79 -24.16 -96.01
CA ASP A 432 -66.93 -23.74 -96.75
C ASP A 432 -67.22 -24.74 -97.92
N LYS A 433 -68.42 -25.18 -97.97
CA LYS A 433 -68.88 -26.07 -99.10
C LYS A 433 -69.85 -25.32 -99.93
N THR A 434 -69.60 -25.32 -101.21
CA THR A 434 -70.57 -24.90 -102.24
C THR A 434 -71.45 -26.06 -102.50
N VAL A 435 -72.75 -25.94 -102.24
CA VAL A 435 -73.75 -26.96 -102.54
C VAL A 435 -74.77 -26.39 -103.51
N CYS A 436 -75.26 -27.25 -104.42
CA CYS A 436 -76.28 -26.85 -105.38
C CYS A 436 -77.66 -26.71 -104.71
N ALA A 437 -78.38 -25.71 -105.00
CA ALA A 437 -79.62 -25.35 -104.30
C ALA A 437 -80.69 -26.46 -104.35
N ASN A 438 -80.61 -27.40 -105.24
CA ASN A 438 -81.53 -28.52 -105.30
C ASN A 438 -81.05 -29.76 -104.52
N ASN A 439 -79.86 -29.70 -103.88
CA ASN A 439 -79.29 -30.72 -103.00
C ASN A 439 -78.76 -30.12 -101.68
N ALA A 440 -79.58 -29.32 -100.98
CA ALA A 440 -79.22 -28.54 -99.85
C ALA A 440 -79.31 -29.26 -98.47
N VAL A 441 -78.94 -30.52 -98.43
CA VAL A 441 -78.73 -31.25 -97.15
C VAL A 441 -77.23 -31.19 -96.82
N VAL A 442 -76.88 -30.31 -95.82
CA VAL A 442 -75.52 -30.12 -95.32
C VAL A 442 -75.34 -30.87 -94.04
#